data_d6edac102a81153c05c4c776fc11a520
#
_entry.id   d6edac102a81153c05c4c776fc11a520
#
_cell.length_a   1.000
_cell.length_b   1.000
_cell.length_c   1.000
_cell.angle_alpha   90.00
_cell.angle_beta   90.00
_cell.angle_gamma   90.00
#
_symmetry.space_group_name_H-M   'P 1'
#
loop_
_entity.id
_entity.type
_entity.pdbx_description
1 polymer ?
#
loop_
_entity_poly.entity_id
_entity_poly.type
_entity_poly.pdbx_seq_one_letter_code
_entity_poly.pdbx_strand_id
1 'polypeptide(L)'
;MANRNIILLHILEADKYEFYGSPASLYDRHEANELLIAQTSLNNHFSKQAAQGKELVYKNSYCEIRKGEIYVKPTTRGRKKES
;
A
#
# COMPACT_ATOMS: atom_id res chain seq x y z
N MET A 1 1.44 -12.81 -16.90
CA MET A 1 0.73 -11.72 -16.24
C MET A 1 1.04 -11.72 -14.76
N ALA A 2 1.34 -10.58 -14.21
CA ALA A 2 1.73 -10.51 -12.81
C ALA A 2 0.99 -9.39 -12.12
N ASN A 3 0.60 -9.65 -10.88
CA ASN A 3 0.08 -8.61 -10.00
C ASN A 3 1.18 -8.22 -9.04
N ARG A 4 1.25 -6.96 -8.74
CA ARG A 4 2.20 -6.45 -7.78
C ARG A 4 1.46 -5.80 -6.64
N ASN A 5 1.94 -6.06 -5.43
CA ASN A 5 1.40 -5.38 -4.27
C ASN A 5 1.88 -3.94 -4.26
N ILE A 6 1.02 -3.06 -3.80
CA ILE A 6 1.39 -1.67 -3.60
C ILE A 6 0.88 -1.21 -2.26
N ILE A 7 1.68 -0.40 -1.60
CA ILE A 7 1.30 0.25 -0.35
C ILE A 7 1.10 1.72 -0.66
N LEU A 8 -0.08 2.22 -0.34
CA LEU A 8 -0.38 3.64 -0.47
C LEU A 8 -0.38 4.26 0.92
N LEU A 9 0.46 5.26 1.09
CA LEU A 9 0.50 6.04 2.32
C LEU A 9 -0.12 7.41 2.05
N HIS A 10 -1.13 7.75 2.81
CA HIS A 10 -1.74 9.06 2.76
C HIS A 10 -1.51 9.76 4.10
N ILE A 11 -0.66 10.76 4.10
CA ILE A 11 -0.40 11.56 5.30
C ILE A 11 -1.48 12.61 5.39
N LEU A 12 -2.36 12.46 6.39
CA LEU A 12 -3.61 13.21 6.43
C LEU A 12 -3.39 14.70 6.62
N GLU A 13 -2.48 15.07 7.51
CA GLU A 13 -2.26 16.46 7.80
C GLU A 13 -1.72 17.23 6.60
N ALA A 14 -0.77 16.63 5.90
CA ALA A 14 -0.15 17.24 4.74
C ALA A 14 -0.92 16.96 3.44
N ASP A 15 -1.90 16.07 3.50
CA ASP A 15 -2.65 15.62 2.33
C ASP A 15 -1.69 15.15 1.24
N LYS A 16 -0.70 14.35 1.65
CA LYS A 16 0.37 13.90 0.77
C LYS A 16 0.27 12.40 0.58
N TYR A 17 0.50 11.93 -0.64
CA TYR A 17 0.44 10.53 -0.99
C TYR A 17 1.80 10.02 -1.40
N GLU A 18 2.14 8.82 -0.94
CA GLU A 18 3.36 8.13 -1.33
C GLU A 18 3.02 6.68 -1.62
N PHE A 19 3.77 6.08 -2.54
CA PHE A 19 3.53 4.72 -2.98
C PHE A 19 4.77 3.88 -2.76
N TYR A 20 4.60 2.68 -2.26
CA TYR A 20 5.70 1.77 -1.95
C TYR A 20 5.36 0.37 -2.44
N GLY A 21 6.39 -0.40 -2.77
CA GLY A 21 6.19 -1.76 -3.26
C GLY A 21 5.98 -2.79 -2.15
N SER A 22 6.24 -2.42 -0.90
CA SER A 22 6.11 -3.35 0.22
C SER A 22 6.08 -2.57 1.52
N PRO A 23 5.58 -3.18 2.62
CA PRO A 23 5.69 -2.53 3.92
C PRO A 23 7.13 -2.27 4.34
N ALA A 24 8.06 -3.15 3.95
CA ALA A 24 9.46 -2.92 4.27
C ALA A 24 9.98 -1.64 3.64
N SER A 25 9.60 -1.38 2.38
CA SER A 25 10.00 -0.14 1.71
C SER A 25 9.41 1.07 2.40
N LEU A 26 8.16 0.96 2.85
CA LEU A 26 7.53 2.05 3.58
C LEU A 26 8.32 2.38 4.85
N TYR A 27 8.75 1.36 5.60
CA TYR A 27 9.45 1.58 6.84
C TYR A 27 10.93 1.90 6.65
N ASP A 28 11.43 1.82 5.43
CA ASP A 28 12.74 2.37 5.09
C ASP A 28 12.72 3.89 5.05
N ARG A 29 11.57 4.47 4.70
CA ARG A 29 11.43 5.91 4.54
C ARG A 29 10.81 6.57 5.78
N HIS A 30 10.02 5.82 6.53
CA HIS A 30 9.30 6.36 7.68
C HIS A 30 9.49 5.44 8.87
N GLU A 31 9.61 6.03 10.05
CA GLU A 31 9.77 5.24 11.26
C GLU A 31 8.40 4.87 11.85
N ALA A 32 8.40 3.77 12.61
CA ALA A 32 7.17 3.32 13.26
C ALA A 32 6.58 4.41 14.16
N ASN A 33 7.45 5.17 14.83
CA ASN A 33 6.99 6.25 15.68
C ASN A 33 6.31 7.35 14.89
N GLU A 34 6.79 7.59 13.67
CA GLU A 34 6.18 8.58 12.79
C GLU A 34 4.81 8.13 12.32
N LEU A 35 4.70 6.87 11.91
CA LEU A 35 3.45 6.33 11.37
C LEU A 35 2.48 5.92 12.46
N LEU A 36 2.93 5.89 13.72
CA LEU A 36 2.13 5.51 14.88
C LEU A 36 1.71 4.05 14.84
N ILE A 37 2.43 3.22 14.09
CA ILE A 37 2.21 1.78 14.06
C ILE A 37 3.48 1.08 13.61
N ALA A 38 3.81 -0.01 14.27
CA ALA A 38 4.97 -0.81 13.90
C ALA A 38 4.67 -1.66 12.68
N GLN A 39 5.70 -2.01 11.92
CA GLN A 39 5.55 -2.80 10.71
C GLN A 39 4.85 -4.12 10.98
N THR A 40 5.25 -4.82 12.05
CA THR A 40 4.65 -6.10 12.41
C THR A 40 3.15 -5.95 12.67
N SER A 41 2.78 -4.91 13.41
CA SER A 41 1.38 -4.67 13.71
C SER A 41 0.58 -4.35 12.46
N LEU A 42 1.16 -3.58 11.56
CA LEU A 42 0.50 -3.26 10.29
C LEU A 42 0.28 -4.52 9.46
N ASN A 43 1.31 -5.36 9.36
CA ASN A 43 1.20 -6.60 8.61
C ASN A 43 0.13 -7.51 9.21
N ASN A 44 0.07 -7.61 10.53
CA ASN A 44 -0.94 -8.41 11.21
C ASN A 44 -2.35 -7.87 10.94
N HIS A 45 -2.47 -6.55 10.94
CA HIS A 45 -3.75 -5.91 10.66
C HIS A 45 -4.24 -6.26 9.25
N PHE A 46 -3.36 -6.15 8.26
CA PHE A 46 -3.71 -6.49 6.89
C PHE A 46 -4.02 -7.98 6.76
N SER A 47 -3.26 -8.84 7.44
CA SER A 47 -3.52 -10.28 7.39
C SER A 47 -4.90 -10.62 7.92
N LYS A 48 -5.31 -9.99 9.01
CA LYS A 48 -6.65 -10.20 9.56
C LYS A 48 -7.73 -9.74 8.61
N GLN A 49 -7.51 -8.59 7.98
CA GLN A 49 -8.50 -8.07 7.03
C GLN A 49 -8.61 -8.99 5.82
N ALA A 50 -7.48 -9.49 5.33
CA ALA A 50 -7.48 -10.41 4.19
C ALA A 50 -8.23 -11.69 4.54
N ALA A 51 -8.03 -12.22 5.74
CA ALA A 51 -8.73 -13.44 6.18
C ALA A 51 -10.23 -13.22 6.27
N GLN A 52 -10.67 -11.99 6.50
CA GLN A 52 -12.08 -11.64 6.60
C GLN A 52 -12.69 -11.21 5.27
N GLY A 53 -11.88 -11.19 4.21
CA GLY A 53 -12.34 -10.73 2.91
C GLY A 53 -12.58 -9.24 2.84
N LYS A 54 -11.95 -8.47 3.70
CA LYS A 54 -12.12 -7.03 3.75
C LYS A 54 -11.02 -6.32 2.97
N GLU A 55 -11.24 -5.05 2.65
CA GLU A 55 -10.19 -4.22 2.10
C GLU A 55 -9.07 -4.05 3.10
N LEU A 56 -7.84 -3.96 2.57
CA LEU A 56 -6.66 -3.85 3.40
C LEU A 56 -6.36 -2.38 3.63
N VAL A 57 -6.92 -1.84 4.70
CA VAL A 57 -6.81 -0.43 5.04
C VAL A 57 -6.53 -0.29 6.53
N TYR A 58 -5.53 0.51 6.86
CA TYR A 58 -5.25 0.92 8.22
C TYR A 58 -5.27 2.43 8.30
N LYS A 59 -5.94 2.99 9.28
CA LYS A 59 -6.06 4.43 9.44
C LYS A 59 -5.92 4.81 10.90
N ASN A 60 -5.16 5.88 11.14
CA ASN A 60 -5.06 6.48 12.47
C ASN A 60 -5.13 8.00 12.31
N SER A 61 -4.82 8.73 13.39
CA SER A 61 -4.92 10.17 13.37
C SER A 61 -3.88 10.84 12.48
N TYR A 62 -2.81 10.15 12.15
CA TYR A 62 -1.72 10.71 11.35
C TYR A 62 -1.83 10.35 9.88
N CYS A 63 -2.21 9.11 9.57
CA CYS A 63 -2.14 8.63 8.19
C CYS A 63 -3.15 7.53 7.93
N GLU A 64 -3.31 7.25 6.67
CA GLU A 64 -4.07 6.11 6.19
C GLU A 64 -3.15 5.29 5.30
N ILE A 65 -3.08 3.97 5.54
CA ILE A 65 -2.22 3.08 4.79
C ILE A 65 -3.09 2.02 4.15
N ARG A 66 -3.02 1.92 2.83
CA ARG A 66 -3.78 0.93 2.08
C ARG A 66 -2.83 -0.03 1.38
N LYS A 67 -3.23 -1.28 1.30
CA LYS A 67 -2.50 -2.28 0.55
C LYS A 67 -3.40 -2.84 -0.52
N GLY A 68 -2.91 -2.87 -1.74
CA GLY A 68 -3.67 -3.38 -2.86
C GLY A 68 -2.77 -4.03 -3.86
N GLU A 69 -3.33 -4.36 -5.00
CA GLU A 69 -2.58 -4.95 -6.09
C GLU A 69 -2.70 -4.09 -7.33
N ILE A 70 -1.57 -3.92 -8.01
CA ILE A 70 -1.57 -3.32 -9.32
C ILE A 70 -1.64 -4.44 -10.33
N TYR A 71 -2.65 -4.42 -11.15
CA TYR A 71 -2.76 -5.37 -12.23
C TYR A 71 -1.81 -4.94 -13.34
N VAL A 72 -0.85 -5.77 -13.64
CA VAL A 72 0.15 -5.47 -14.67
C VAL A 72 -0.27 -6.18 -15.94
N LYS A 73 -0.68 -5.38 -16.92
CA LYS A 73 -1.12 -5.89 -18.19
C LYS A 73 0.08 -6.37 -18.99
N PRO A 74 0.03 -7.55 -19.62
CA PRO A 74 1.14 -7.97 -20.47
C PRO A 74 1.34 -6.96 -21.60
N THR A 75 2.57 -6.59 -21.84
CA THR A 75 2.88 -5.68 -22.91
C THR A 75 2.84 -6.42 -24.23
N THR A 76 2.05 -5.91 -25.08
CA THR A 76 2.09 -6.34 -26.46
C THR A 76 2.70 -5.20 -27.21
N ARG A 77 3.06 -4.98 -27.68
CA ARG A 77 3.37 -3.81 -28.02
C ARG A 77 2.69 -2.98 -28.64
N GLY A 78 2.37 -2.56 -28.41
CA GLY A 78 1.68 -1.79 -28.59
C GLY A 78 0.73 -1.36 -28.70
N ARG A 79 0.47 -1.38 -28.83
CA ARG A 79 -0.42 -0.88 -28.97
C ARG A 79 -0.94 -0.10 -28.79
N LYS A 80 -1.08 0.04 -28.92
CA LYS A 80 -1.61 0.86 -28.84
C LYS A 80 -2.20 1.31 -28.66
N LYS A 81 -2.36 1.33 -28.66
CA LYS A 81 -2.93 1.98 -28.48
C LYS A 81 -3.57 2.24 -28.17
N GLU A 82 -3.79 2.02 -28.02
CA GLU A 82 -4.36 2.51 -27.72
C GLU A 82 -4.60 2.87 -27.30
N SER A 83 -4.44 2.71 -27.33
CA SER A 83 -4.68 3.34 -26.94
C SER A 83 -4.76 3.70 -26.90
#